data_71b8a76e9bcfc8ddd43b1076ce8b6e9d
#
_entry.id   71b8a76e9bcfc8ddd43b1076ce8b6e9d
#
_cell.length_a   1.000
_cell.length_b   1.000
_cell.length_c   1.000
_cell.angle_alpha   90.00
_cell.angle_beta   90.00
_cell.angle_gamma   90.00
#
_symmetry.space_group_name_H-M   'P 1'
#
loop_
_entity.id
_entity.type
_entity.pdbx_description
1 polymer ?
#
loop_
_entity_poly.entity_id
_entity_poly.type
_entity_poly.pdbx_seq_one_letter_code
_entity_poly.pdbx_strand_id
1 'polypeptide(L)'
;MRVLTACSVALLTAVTALAQFGGPRGPFHEYPNIPYDGQFTFVRLKYTHGPGGNWYGGWPAWGHGYPLAEQNLMKIMNEVSFMNAHVDEINAISLEDPALFRYPLAYIIEVDWWAMTDREAAALREYIQKGGFVIVDDFKPRRRGRFGGGFGGDEGSDYGNGWSVFEAAMKRVLPESKFIDLDASQPIFHTFFEIDRLDIIPQAYIQGQPIFRGLFEDNDPKKRLQMMVNYNTDVSQFWEWSGTGLRAIDDTNEAYKLGVNYIIYGMTH
;
A
#
# COMPACT_ATOMS: atom_id res chain seq x y z
N MET A 1 -26.13 -37.68 -14.08
CA MET A 1 -26.31 -36.24 -14.03
C MET A 1 -25.80 -35.53 -12.76
N ARG A 2 -25.97 -36.07 -11.57
CA ARG A 2 -25.51 -35.46 -10.30
C ARG A 2 -23.99 -35.36 -10.09
N VAL A 3 -23.21 -36.29 -10.65
CA VAL A 3 -21.73 -36.31 -10.51
C VAL A 3 -21.06 -35.24 -11.37
N LEU A 4 -21.59 -34.97 -12.58
CA LEU A 4 -21.05 -33.92 -13.47
C LEU A 4 -21.26 -32.50 -12.91
N THR A 5 -22.37 -32.26 -12.22
CA THR A 5 -22.67 -30.97 -11.59
C THR A 5 -21.75 -30.69 -10.39
N ALA A 6 -21.42 -31.72 -9.60
CA ALA A 6 -20.49 -31.59 -8.47
C ALA A 6 -19.05 -31.27 -8.91
N CYS A 7 -18.58 -31.89 -9.99
CA CYS A 7 -17.26 -31.64 -10.56
C CYS A 7 -17.16 -30.20 -11.15
N SER A 8 -18.22 -29.70 -11.78
CA SER A 8 -18.25 -28.36 -12.35
C SER A 8 -18.23 -27.26 -11.27
N VAL A 9 -18.95 -27.46 -10.16
CA VAL A 9 -18.93 -26.53 -9.02
C VAL A 9 -17.57 -26.56 -8.31
N ALA A 10 -16.97 -27.75 -8.13
CA ALA A 10 -15.66 -27.88 -7.52
C ALA A 10 -14.55 -27.24 -8.38
N LEU A 11 -14.65 -27.32 -9.72
CA LEU A 11 -13.70 -26.68 -10.63
C LEU A 11 -13.85 -25.14 -10.60
N LEU A 12 -15.08 -24.61 -10.57
CA LEU A 12 -15.31 -23.16 -10.46
C LEU A 12 -14.80 -22.61 -9.13
N THR A 13 -15.01 -23.32 -8.02
CA THR A 13 -14.50 -22.86 -6.71
C THR A 13 -12.98 -22.95 -6.63
N ALA A 14 -12.34 -23.94 -7.28
CA ALA A 14 -10.89 -24.04 -7.33
C ALA A 14 -10.27 -22.91 -8.20
N VAL A 15 -10.90 -22.55 -9.31
CA VAL A 15 -10.44 -21.44 -10.18
C VAL A 15 -10.59 -20.09 -9.48
N THR A 16 -11.68 -19.89 -8.75
CA THR A 16 -11.87 -18.63 -7.96
C THR A 16 -10.90 -18.56 -6.78
N ALA A 17 -10.60 -19.69 -6.11
CA ALA A 17 -9.60 -19.73 -5.04
C ALA A 17 -8.19 -19.45 -5.59
N LEU A 18 -7.82 -20.01 -6.73
CA LEU A 18 -6.53 -19.75 -7.40
C LEU A 18 -6.41 -18.28 -7.87
N ALA A 19 -7.50 -17.67 -8.30
CA ALA A 19 -7.53 -16.25 -8.65
C ALA A 19 -7.39 -15.35 -7.41
N GLN A 20 -7.98 -15.74 -6.27
CA GLN A 20 -7.83 -15.01 -5.01
C GLN A 20 -6.41 -15.08 -4.41
N PHE A 21 -5.68 -16.18 -4.67
CA PHE A 21 -4.31 -16.34 -4.18
C PHE A 21 -3.24 -15.94 -5.22
N GLY A 22 -3.64 -15.23 -6.29
CA GLY A 22 -2.76 -14.90 -7.40
C GLY A 22 -2.21 -16.18 -8.00
N GLY A 23 -2.79 -16.68 -9.10
CA GLY A 23 -2.21 -17.80 -9.86
C GLY A 23 -0.72 -17.53 -10.15
N PRO A 24 0.06 -18.49 -10.65
CA PRO A 24 1.48 -18.31 -10.86
C PRO A 24 1.70 -17.06 -11.70
N ARG A 25 2.00 -15.96 -11.04
CA ARG A 25 2.46 -14.73 -11.69
C ARG A 25 3.78 -15.09 -12.35
N GLY A 26 4.01 -14.62 -13.56
CA GLY A 26 5.31 -14.74 -14.21
C GLY A 26 6.43 -14.13 -13.34
N PRO A 27 7.69 -14.19 -13.78
CA PRO A 27 8.79 -13.55 -13.05
C PRO A 27 8.47 -12.06 -12.86
N PHE A 28 8.88 -11.52 -11.72
CA PHE A 28 8.74 -10.09 -11.43
C PHE A 28 9.45 -9.27 -12.51
N HIS A 29 8.74 -8.29 -13.06
CA HIS A 29 9.29 -7.36 -14.02
C HIS A 29 9.23 -5.95 -13.47
N GLU A 30 10.39 -5.36 -13.24
CA GLU A 30 10.50 -3.95 -12.91
C GLU A 30 10.60 -3.14 -14.22
N TYR A 31 9.67 -2.20 -14.38
CA TYR A 31 9.66 -1.33 -15.55
C TYR A 31 10.68 -0.20 -15.42
N PRO A 32 11.29 0.28 -16.51
CA PRO A 32 12.19 1.42 -16.46
C PRO A 32 11.48 2.67 -15.92
N ASN A 33 12.14 3.35 -15.00
CA ASN A 33 11.67 4.65 -14.51
C ASN A 33 11.78 5.71 -15.61
N ILE A 34 10.78 6.60 -15.71
CA ILE A 34 10.86 7.78 -16.56
C ILE A 34 11.49 8.95 -15.77
N PRO A 35 12.24 9.84 -16.45
CA PRO A 35 12.72 11.08 -15.84
C PRO A 35 11.57 11.97 -15.42
N TYR A 36 11.76 12.74 -14.37
CA TYR A 36 10.81 13.78 -13.98
C TYR A 36 10.73 14.86 -15.07
N ASP A 37 9.54 15.09 -15.58
CA ASP A 37 9.24 16.04 -16.67
C ASP A 37 8.29 17.17 -16.25
N GLY A 38 7.90 17.21 -14.97
CA GLY A 38 6.94 18.17 -14.42
C GLY A 38 5.50 17.67 -14.38
N GLN A 39 5.21 16.51 -14.99
CA GLN A 39 3.93 15.84 -14.90
C GLN A 39 3.89 14.91 -13.69
N PHE A 40 2.72 14.74 -13.08
CA PHE A 40 2.60 13.84 -11.94
C PHE A 40 2.90 12.40 -12.37
N THR A 41 3.86 11.80 -11.68
CA THR A 41 4.22 10.39 -11.83
C THR A 41 4.10 9.72 -10.47
N PHE A 42 3.33 8.65 -10.39
CA PHE A 42 3.20 7.89 -9.16
C PHE A 42 4.52 7.18 -8.82
N VAL A 43 4.94 7.25 -7.56
CA VAL A 43 6.20 6.65 -7.09
C VAL A 43 5.93 5.55 -6.09
N ARG A 44 6.32 4.33 -6.44
CA ARG A 44 6.43 3.18 -5.56
C ARG A 44 7.82 3.16 -4.92
N LEU A 45 7.90 3.10 -3.59
CA LEU A 45 9.17 2.97 -2.88
C LEU A 45 9.66 1.52 -2.88
N LYS A 46 10.92 1.35 -3.25
CA LYS A 46 11.66 0.09 -3.09
C LYS A 46 12.44 0.15 -1.78
N TYR A 47 12.44 -0.94 -1.05
CA TYR A 47 13.16 -1.07 0.21
C TYR A 47 13.85 -2.42 0.34
N THR A 48 14.82 -2.52 1.24
CA THR A 48 15.50 -3.76 1.59
C THR A 48 14.54 -4.63 2.43
N HIS A 49 14.20 -5.81 1.95
CA HIS A 49 13.32 -6.71 2.69
C HIS A 49 14.10 -7.76 3.48
N GLY A 50 13.53 -8.18 4.61
CA GLY A 50 14.03 -9.27 5.44
C GLY A 50 13.70 -10.65 4.86
N PRO A 51 14.17 -11.71 5.53
CA PRO A 51 13.83 -13.09 5.18
C PRO A 51 12.33 -13.31 5.12
N GLY A 52 11.85 -14.00 4.08
CA GLY A 52 10.42 -14.24 3.84
C GLY A 52 9.68 -13.11 3.12
N GLY A 53 10.30 -11.96 2.90
CA GLY A 53 9.72 -10.82 2.18
C GLY A 53 9.68 -10.98 0.66
N ASN A 54 9.53 -12.23 0.20
CA ASN A 54 9.34 -12.55 -1.22
C ASN A 54 8.01 -13.27 -1.41
N TRP A 55 7.24 -12.80 -2.36
CA TRP A 55 6.02 -13.44 -2.80
C TRP A 55 6.31 -14.61 -3.77
N TYR A 56 5.30 -15.37 -4.11
CA TYR A 56 5.38 -16.44 -5.09
C TYR A 56 6.11 -16.00 -6.37
N GLY A 57 7.06 -16.82 -6.82
CA GLY A 57 7.88 -16.49 -7.99
C GLY A 57 9.06 -15.56 -7.73
N GLY A 58 9.35 -15.26 -6.43
CA GLY A 58 10.48 -14.41 -6.06
C GLY A 58 10.20 -12.90 -6.15
N TRP A 59 8.94 -12.50 -6.24
CA TRP A 59 8.56 -11.09 -6.23
C TRP A 59 8.94 -10.44 -4.90
N PRO A 60 9.59 -9.27 -4.90
CA PRO A 60 9.86 -8.55 -3.66
C PRO A 60 8.55 -8.05 -3.05
N ALA A 61 8.46 -7.97 -1.72
CA ALA A 61 7.25 -7.54 -1.01
C ALA A 61 6.77 -6.16 -1.51
N TRP A 62 7.67 -5.20 -1.70
CA TRP A 62 7.34 -3.88 -2.24
C TRP A 62 6.77 -3.92 -3.67
N GLY A 63 6.92 -5.01 -4.41
CA GLY A 63 6.45 -5.18 -5.79
C GLY A 63 5.04 -5.76 -5.91
N HIS A 64 4.35 -6.04 -4.80
CA HIS A 64 3.00 -6.59 -4.83
C HIS A 64 2.02 -5.61 -5.51
N GLY A 65 1.23 -6.09 -6.47
CA GLY A 65 0.28 -5.27 -7.22
C GLY A 65 0.89 -4.28 -8.25
N TYR A 66 2.23 -4.08 -8.22
CA TYR A 66 2.93 -3.16 -9.13
C TYR A 66 2.98 -3.71 -10.56
N PRO A 67 2.80 -2.90 -11.60
CA PRO A 67 2.35 -1.49 -11.56
C PRO A 67 0.83 -1.34 -11.73
N LEU A 68 0.08 -2.44 -11.83
CA LEU A 68 -1.32 -2.45 -12.26
C LEU A 68 -2.22 -1.66 -11.29
N ALA A 69 -1.98 -1.77 -9.98
CA ALA A 69 -2.75 -1.05 -8.98
C ALA A 69 -2.67 0.47 -9.22
N GLU A 70 -1.46 0.99 -9.33
CA GLU A 70 -1.22 2.41 -9.54
C GLU A 70 -1.70 2.90 -10.91
N GLN A 71 -1.50 2.11 -11.96
CA GLN A 71 -2.00 2.44 -13.31
C GLN A 71 -3.52 2.62 -13.30
N ASN A 72 -4.25 1.73 -12.61
CA ASN A 72 -5.69 1.85 -12.48
C ASN A 72 -6.08 3.09 -11.65
N LEU A 73 -5.36 3.39 -10.57
CA LEU A 73 -5.59 4.62 -9.81
C LEU A 73 -5.32 5.87 -10.65
N MET A 74 -4.25 5.89 -11.46
CA MET A 74 -3.94 7.04 -12.32
C MET A 74 -4.96 7.26 -13.42
N LYS A 75 -5.55 6.19 -13.97
CA LYS A 75 -6.70 6.31 -14.90
C LYS A 75 -7.87 7.03 -14.22
N ILE A 76 -8.26 6.61 -13.02
CA ILE A 76 -9.32 7.26 -12.26
C ILE A 76 -8.94 8.72 -11.94
N MET A 77 -7.70 8.96 -11.52
CA MET A 77 -7.21 10.30 -11.21
C MET A 77 -7.37 11.26 -12.39
N ASN A 78 -7.04 10.83 -13.60
CA ASN A 78 -7.20 11.63 -14.81
C ASN A 78 -8.66 11.82 -15.24
N GLU A 79 -9.54 10.88 -14.92
CA GLU A 79 -10.98 11.00 -15.21
C GLU A 79 -11.68 11.99 -14.26
N VAL A 80 -11.24 12.06 -12.98
CA VAL A 80 -11.91 12.90 -11.97
C VAL A 80 -11.26 14.27 -11.76
N SER A 81 -10.05 14.48 -12.30
CA SER A 81 -9.26 15.71 -12.11
C SER A 81 -8.55 16.16 -13.39
N PHE A 82 -7.97 17.36 -13.37
CA PHE A 82 -7.13 17.88 -14.45
C PHE A 82 -5.63 17.65 -14.21
N MET A 83 -5.26 16.67 -13.38
CA MET A 83 -3.86 16.45 -13.02
C MET A 83 -3.01 15.99 -14.21
N ASN A 84 -3.60 15.29 -15.18
CA ASN A 84 -2.91 14.74 -16.36
C ASN A 84 -1.70 13.89 -15.94
N ALA A 85 -1.91 12.99 -14.97
CA ALA A 85 -0.88 12.10 -14.46
C ALA A 85 -0.41 11.09 -15.52
N HIS A 86 0.84 10.66 -15.45
CA HIS A 86 1.31 9.47 -16.18
C HIS A 86 0.50 8.25 -15.76
N VAL A 87 -0.02 7.50 -16.72
CA VAL A 87 -0.86 6.32 -16.46
C VAL A 87 -0.08 5.03 -16.59
N ASP A 88 0.68 4.89 -17.65
CA ASP A 88 1.38 3.65 -17.95
C ASP A 88 2.75 3.57 -17.25
N GLU A 89 3.34 4.70 -16.92
CA GLU A 89 4.64 4.84 -16.29
C GLU A 89 4.50 5.07 -14.79
N ILE A 90 4.80 4.03 -14.02
CA ILE A 90 4.87 4.06 -12.56
C ILE A 90 6.32 3.90 -12.15
N ASN A 91 6.88 4.90 -11.52
CA ASN A 91 8.27 4.84 -11.09
C ASN A 91 8.43 3.99 -9.82
N ALA A 92 9.41 3.10 -9.84
CA ALA A 92 9.84 2.35 -8.65
C ALA A 92 11.22 2.88 -8.21
N ILE A 93 11.25 3.65 -7.11
CA ILE A 93 12.43 4.40 -6.67
C ILE A 93 12.91 3.88 -5.32
N SER A 94 14.22 3.66 -5.17
CA SER A 94 14.83 3.36 -3.88
C SER A 94 14.78 4.59 -2.97
N LEU A 95 14.59 4.38 -1.67
CA LEU A 95 14.70 5.47 -0.68
C LEU A 95 16.04 6.21 -0.74
N GLU A 96 17.12 5.52 -1.09
CA GLU A 96 18.46 6.10 -1.20
C GLU A 96 18.73 6.84 -2.52
N ASP A 97 17.79 6.79 -3.47
CA ASP A 97 17.94 7.47 -4.76
C ASP A 97 17.59 8.97 -4.62
N PRO A 98 18.53 9.88 -4.91
CA PRO A 98 18.27 11.32 -4.82
C PRO A 98 17.15 11.81 -5.77
N ALA A 99 16.80 11.04 -6.80
CA ALA A 99 15.67 11.37 -7.68
C ALA A 99 14.34 11.42 -6.91
N LEU A 100 14.22 10.69 -5.79
CA LEU A 100 13.01 10.69 -4.95
C LEU A 100 12.59 12.11 -4.52
N PHE A 101 13.55 12.99 -4.27
CA PHE A 101 13.27 14.36 -3.82
C PHE A 101 12.61 15.27 -4.89
N ARG A 102 12.42 14.77 -6.10
CA ARG A 102 11.65 15.46 -7.15
C ARG A 102 10.15 15.16 -7.09
N TYR A 103 9.76 14.17 -6.30
CA TYR A 103 8.38 13.69 -6.21
C TYR A 103 7.82 14.05 -4.84
N PRO A 104 6.69 14.79 -4.77
CA PRO A 104 6.12 15.25 -3.51
C PRO A 104 5.46 14.14 -2.71
N LEU A 105 5.09 13.03 -3.37
CA LEU A 105 4.38 11.90 -2.80
C LEU A 105 5.07 10.59 -3.15
N ALA A 106 5.15 9.70 -2.17
CA ALA A 106 5.66 8.34 -2.36
C ALA A 106 4.78 7.30 -1.65
N TYR A 107 4.70 6.11 -2.24
CA TYR A 107 3.84 5.03 -1.78
C TYR A 107 4.67 3.78 -1.46
N ILE A 108 4.44 3.18 -0.30
CA ILE A 108 5.15 1.99 0.17
C ILE A 108 4.16 0.98 0.73
N ILE A 109 4.37 -0.29 0.45
CA ILE A 109 3.51 -1.38 0.93
C ILE A 109 4.30 -2.46 1.66
N GLU A 110 3.57 -3.32 2.36
CA GLU A 110 4.11 -4.51 3.03
C GLU A 110 5.34 -4.21 3.91
N VAL A 111 5.27 -3.10 4.62
CA VAL A 111 6.37 -2.56 5.44
C VAL A 111 6.74 -3.44 6.64
N ASP A 112 5.95 -4.43 6.97
CA ASP A 112 6.25 -5.47 7.95
C ASP A 112 7.36 -6.44 7.48
N TRP A 113 7.72 -6.42 6.20
CA TRP A 113 8.88 -7.11 5.65
C TRP A 113 10.13 -6.23 5.53
N TRP A 114 10.03 -4.97 5.91
CA TRP A 114 11.12 -4.01 5.73
C TRP A 114 12.28 -4.23 6.70
N ALA A 115 13.41 -4.70 6.17
CA ALA A 115 14.70 -4.73 6.89
C ALA A 115 15.43 -3.41 6.71
N MET A 116 14.84 -2.32 7.24
CA MET A 116 15.34 -0.97 7.06
C MET A 116 16.83 -0.85 7.37
N THR A 117 17.61 -0.33 6.44
CA THR A 117 19.00 0.04 6.64
C THR A 117 19.13 1.42 7.30
N ASP A 118 20.32 1.75 7.84
CA ASP A 118 20.56 3.10 8.38
C ASP A 118 20.48 4.18 7.30
N ARG A 119 20.86 3.85 6.06
CA ARG A 119 20.77 4.75 4.91
C ARG A 119 19.31 5.00 4.51
N GLU A 120 18.51 3.95 4.43
CA GLU A 120 17.07 4.10 4.17
C GLU A 120 16.39 4.94 5.27
N ALA A 121 16.74 4.72 6.55
CA ALA A 121 16.19 5.50 7.65
C ALA A 121 16.56 7.00 7.54
N ALA A 122 17.81 7.29 7.21
CA ALA A 122 18.28 8.67 7.02
C ALA A 122 17.60 9.34 5.81
N ALA A 123 17.49 8.62 4.69
CA ALA A 123 16.87 9.13 3.47
C ALA A 123 15.38 9.39 3.65
N LEU A 124 14.64 8.48 4.29
CA LEU A 124 13.22 8.70 4.58
C LEU A 124 13.00 9.88 5.53
N ARG A 125 13.85 10.02 6.56
CA ARG A 125 13.82 11.20 7.44
C ARG A 125 13.97 12.48 6.65
N GLU A 126 14.99 12.55 5.81
CA GLU A 126 15.26 13.73 4.98
C GLU A 126 14.10 14.03 4.03
N TYR A 127 13.54 13.01 3.39
CA TYR A 127 12.39 13.15 2.49
C TYR A 127 11.18 13.75 3.21
N ILE A 128 10.82 13.22 4.38
CA ILE A 128 9.70 13.73 5.19
C ILE A 128 9.97 15.17 5.64
N GLN A 129 11.18 15.46 6.13
CA GLN A 129 11.56 16.80 6.60
C GLN A 129 11.58 17.85 5.49
N LYS A 130 11.85 17.44 4.25
CA LYS A 130 11.80 18.32 3.07
C LYS A 130 10.40 18.50 2.47
N GLY A 131 9.38 17.96 3.11
CA GLY A 131 8.00 18.13 2.68
C GLY A 131 7.39 16.93 1.96
N GLY A 132 8.14 15.85 1.77
CA GLY A 132 7.60 14.63 1.15
C GLY A 132 6.44 14.04 1.96
N PHE A 133 5.40 13.58 1.27
CA PHE A 133 4.27 12.87 1.84
C PHE A 133 4.38 11.38 1.54
N VAL A 134 4.15 10.53 2.54
CA VAL A 134 4.28 9.08 2.39
C VAL A 134 2.94 8.41 2.67
N ILE A 135 2.53 7.54 1.77
CA ILE A 135 1.39 6.63 1.96
C ILE A 135 1.95 5.23 2.22
N VAL A 136 1.55 4.64 3.34
CA VAL A 136 1.90 3.28 3.75
C VAL A 136 0.66 2.41 3.69
N ASP A 137 0.72 1.27 3.01
CA ASP A 137 -0.44 0.43 2.77
C ASP A 137 -0.08 -1.07 2.86
N ASP A 138 -1.09 -1.93 2.82
CA ASP A 138 -1.01 -3.39 2.76
C ASP A 138 -0.05 -4.00 3.78
N PHE A 139 -0.36 -3.84 5.06
CA PHE A 139 0.24 -4.63 6.12
C PHE A 139 -0.73 -4.85 7.28
N LYS A 140 -0.50 -5.91 8.05
CA LYS A 140 -1.53 -6.50 8.89
C LYS A 140 -0.98 -7.17 10.13
N PRO A 141 -1.83 -7.46 11.15
CA PRO A 141 -1.45 -8.24 12.31
C PRO A 141 -0.99 -9.65 11.91
N ARG A 142 0.08 -10.13 12.53
CA ARG A 142 0.51 -11.52 12.37
C ARG A 142 -0.59 -12.47 12.84
N ARG A 143 -1.02 -13.40 12.00
CA ARG A 143 -1.83 -14.54 12.43
C ARG A 143 -0.95 -15.56 13.15
N ARG A 144 -1.16 -15.77 14.44
CA ARG A 144 -0.74 -17.02 15.08
C ARG A 144 -1.65 -18.14 14.57
N GLY A 145 -1.23 -18.81 13.50
CA GLY A 145 -1.95 -19.94 12.95
C GLY A 145 -1.90 -21.12 13.91
N ARG A 146 -3.03 -21.79 14.11
CA ARG A 146 -3.14 -23.08 14.84
C ARG A 146 -2.46 -24.24 14.07
N PHE A 147 -2.15 -24.01 12.82
CA PHE A 147 -1.34 -24.86 11.93
C PHE A 147 -0.27 -23.94 11.35
N GLY A 148 0.99 -24.20 11.60
CA GLY A 148 2.16 -23.43 11.23
C GLY A 148 2.35 -23.02 9.75
N GLY A 149 1.29 -22.72 9.05
CA GLY A 149 1.18 -22.27 7.68
C GLY A 149 0.58 -20.86 7.60
N GLY A 150 1.16 -19.88 8.29
CA GLY A 150 0.98 -18.48 7.95
C GLY A 150 1.91 -18.16 6.78
N PHE A 151 1.44 -17.45 5.77
CA PHE A 151 2.27 -16.99 4.68
C PHE A 151 3.54 -16.32 5.24
N GLY A 152 4.69 -17.00 5.13
CA GLY A 152 6.00 -16.43 4.99
C GLY A 152 6.81 -15.98 6.20
N GLY A 153 6.40 -16.16 7.43
CA GLY A 153 7.30 -15.85 8.56
C GLY A 153 8.10 -17.07 9.00
N ASP A 154 9.42 -17.07 8.91
CA ASP A 154 10.27 -18.04 9.61
C ASP A 154 9.98 -18.01 11.11
N GLU A 155 9.88 -19.19 11.77
CA GLU A 155 9.82 -19.25 13.23
C GLU A 155 11.11 -18.62 13.78
N GLY A 156 10.97 -17.45 14.42
CA GLY A 156 12.09 -16.67 14.97
C GLY A 156 12.44 -15.40 14.20
N SER A 157 11.79 -15.12 13.07
CA SER A 157 11.91 -13.83 12.39
C SER A 157 10.90 -12.82 12.95
N ASP A 158 11.34 -11.60 13.22
CA ASP A 158 10.44 -10.49 13.57
C ASP A 158 9.70 -9.93 12.36
N TYR A 159 10.15 -10.23 11.14
CA TYR A 159 9.54 -9.75 9.90
C TYR A 159 8.16 -10.39 9.67
N GLY A 160 7.26 -9.66 9.05
CA GLY A 160 5.86 -10.04 8.89
C GLY A 160 5.04 -9.92 10.19
N ASN A 161 5.57 -9.25 11.20
CA ASN A 161 4.91 -9.07 12.50
C ASN A 161 4.03 -7.81 12.56
N GLY A 162 3.62 -7.28 11.42
CA GLY A 162 2.68 -6.19 11.33
C GLY A 162 3.22 -4.89 11.94
N TRP A 163 2.41 -4.26 12.77
CA TRP A 163 2.67 -2.94 13.31
C TRP A 163 4.02 -2.81 14.04
N SER A 164 4.40 -3.80 14.84
CA SER A 164 5.61 -3.70 15.69
C SER A 164 6.90 -3.54 14.88
N VAL A 165 7.01 -4.22 13.74
CA VAL A 165 8.17 -4.09 12.84
C VAL A 165 8.23 -2.71 12.22
N PHE A 166 7.11 -2.25 11.69
CA PHE A 166 7.01 -0.92 11.09
C PHE A 166 7.29 0.18 12.11
N GLU A 167 6.69 0.11 13.30
CA GLU A 167 6.90 1.10 14.36
C GLU A 167 8.38 1.14 14.82
N ALA A 168 9.02 -0.02 14.98
CA ALA A 168 10.43 -0.09 15.31
C ALA A 168 11.31 0.55 14.21
N ALA A 169 10.99 0.32 12.93
CA ALA A 169 11.66 0.97 11.81
C ALA A 169 11.47 2.50 11.85
N MET A 170 10.25 2.97 12.11
CA MET A 170 9.95 4.41 12.18
C MET A 170 10.64 5.11 13.36
N LYS A 171 10.90 4.42 14.49
CA LYS A 171 11.71 4.97 15.58
C LYS A 171 13.16 5.25 15.17
N ARG A 172 13.68 4.58 14.15
CA ARG A 172 14.99 4.92 13.57
C ARG A 172 14.92 6.12 12.62
N VAL A 173 13.77 6.31 11.97
CA VAL A 173 13.53 7.47 11.09
C VAL A 173 13.30 8.74 11.91
N LEU A 174 12.31 8.71 12.78
CA LEU A 174 11.89 9.84 13.62
C LEU A 174 11.68 9.33 15.07
N PRO A 175 12.71 9.37 15.93
CA PRO A 175 12.67 8.73 17.25
C PRO A 175 11.52 9.18 18.16
N GLU A 176 11.14 10.45 18.06
CA GLU A 176 10.07 11.05 18.87
C GLU A 176 8.68 10.96 18.23
N SER A 177 8.58 10.35 17.04
CA SER A 177 7.32 10.27 16.30
C SER A 177 6.29 9.40 17.03
N LYS A 178 5.02 9.84 16.92
CA LYS A 178 3.86 9.12 17.43
C LYS A 178 2.82 9.01 16.33
N PHE A 179 2.38 7.80 16.07
CA PHE A 179 1.24 7.58 15.18
C PHE A 179 -0.06 7.79 15.97
N ILE A 180 -0.99 8.49 15.35
CA ILE A 180 -2.31 8.82 15.92
C ILE A 180 -3.35 8.09 15.09
N ASP A 181 -4.28 7.39 15.73
CA ASP A 181 -5.42 6.80 15.05
C ASP A 181 -6.33 7.94 14.54
N LEU A 182 -6.67 7.87 13.26
CA LEU A 182 -7.46 8.90 12.58
C LEU A 182 -8.94 8.53 12.62
N ASP A 183 -9.77 9.52 12.82
CA ASP A 183 -11.20 9.42 12.58
C ASP A 183 -11.60 10.15 11.28
N ALA A 184 -12.84 9.99 10.86
CA ALA A 184 -13.32 10.53 9.59
C ALA A 184 -13.35 12.08 9.55
N SER A 185 -13.14 12.79 10.66
CA SER A 185 -13.10 14.26 10.66
C SER A 185 -11.79 14.85 10.14
N GLN A 186 -10.78 14.01 9.92
CA GLN A 186 -9.47 14.48 9.46
C GLN A 186 -9.52 15.03 8.03
N PRO A 187 -8.88 16.16 7.73
CA PRO A 187 -8.94 16.83 6.43
C PRO A 187 -8.60 15.95 5.24
N ILE A 188 -7.71 14.98 5.40
CA ILE A 188 -7.32 14.08 4.31
C ILE A 188 -8.48 13.25 3.76
N PHE A 189 -9.53 13.01 4.56
CA PHE A 189 -10.72 12.28 4.14
C PHE A 189 -11.74 13.17 3.41
N HIS A 190 -11.51 14.48 3.33
CA HIS A 190 -12.40 15.48 2.72
C HIS A 190 -11.69 16.36 1.68
N THR A 191 -10.49 15.97 1.24
CA THR A 191 -9.66 16.81 0.37
C THR A 191 -10.25 16.94 -1.04
N PHE A 192 -10.90 15.91 -1.54
CA PHE A 192 -11.56 15.89 -2.86
C PHE A 192 -12.93 15.19 -2.79
N PHE A 193 -12.96 13.97 -2.30
CA PHE A 193 -14.20 13.23 -2.01
C PHE A 193 -14.50 13.29 -0.53
N GLU A 194 -15.80 13.32 -0.19
CA GLU A 194 -16.26 13.18 1.19
C GLU A 194 -16.25 11.71 1.60
N ILE A 195 -15.53 11.38 2.68
CA ILE A 195 -15.45 10.06 3.29
C ILE A 195 -15.85 10.18 4.75
N ASP A 196 -17.11 9.90 5.04
CA ASP A 196 -17.72 10.12 6.37
C ASP A 196 -17.52 8.94 7.33
N ARG A 197 -17.02 7.80 6.86
CA ARG A 197 -16.84 6.59 7.66
C ARG A 197 -15.57 5.85 7.24
N LEU A 198 -14.91 5.21 8.20
CA LEU A 198 -13.64 4.49 7.99
C LEU A 198 -13.72 2.97 8.17
N ASP A 199 -14.91 2.42 8.43
CA ASP A 199 -15.17 0.97 8.45
C ASP A 199 -15.42 0.42 7.03
N ILE A 200 -14.62 0.91 6.08
CA ILE A 200 -14.66 0.64 4.64
C ILE A 200 -13.46 -0.23 4.24
N ILE A 201 -13.55 -0.87 3.06
CA ILE A 201 -12.47 -1.70 2.49
C ILE A 201 -11.81 -2.67 3.48
N PRO A 202 -12.60 -3.57 4.10
CA PRO A 202 -12.06 -4.56 5.01
C PRO A 202 -11.16 -5.55 4.27
N GLN A 203 -10.19 -6.11 4.96
CA GLN A 203 -9.36 -7.20 4.44
C GLN A 203 -10.24 -8.40 4.06
N ALA A 204 -10.02 -8.95 2.85
CA ALA A 204 -10.79 -10.08 2.35
C ALA A 204 -10.44 -11.42 3.07
N TYR A 205 -9.25 -11.50 3.67
CA TYR A 205 -8.69 -12.74 4.20
C TYR A 205 -8.25 -12.65 5.67
N ILE A 206 -8.33 -11.50 6.30
CA ILE A 206 -8.05 -11.29 7.73
C ILE A 206 -9.24 -10.61 8.39
N GLN A 207 -9.63 -11.11 9.57
CA GLN A 207 -10.69 -10.49 10.35
C GLN A 207 -10.17 -9.23 11.07
N GLY A 208 -11.02 -8.24 11.19
CA GLY A 208 -10.74 -6.98 11.87
C GLY A 208 -11.14 -5.79 11.00
N GLN A 209 -11.18 -4.64 11.63
CA GLN A 209 -11.47 -3.39 10.93
C GLN A 209 -10.18 -2.76 10.39
N PRO A 210 -10.24 -2.03 9.29
CA PRO A 210 -9.18 -1.13 8.87
C PRO A 210 -8.84 -0.15 9.99
N ILE A 211 -7.57 0.19 10.11
CA ILE A 211 -7.09 1.19 11.06
C ILE A 211 -6.27 2.21 10.28
N PHE A 212 -6.75 3.43 10.24
CA PHE A 212 -6.08 4.53 9.57
C PHE A 212 -5.28 5.33 10.61
N ARG A 213 -3.99 5.53 10.37
CA ARG A 213 -3.09 6.24 11.28
C ARG A 213 -2.36 7.35 10.56
N GLY A 214 -2.10 8.42 11.29
CA GLY A 214 -1.35 9.56 10.80
C GLY A 214 -0.08 9.80 11.60
N LEU A 215 0.98 10.20 10.90
CA LEU A 215 2.15 10.83 11.50
C LEU A 215 2.12 12.31 11.16
N PHE A 216 2.03 13.15 12.18
CA PHE A 216 1.94 14.59 12.03
C PHE A 216 3.24 15.28 12.39
N GLU A 217 3.49 16.41 11.77
CA GLU A 217 4.59 17.30 12.14
C GLU A 217 4.49 17.69 13.61
N ASP A 218 5.61 17.55 14.33
CA ASP A 218 5.71 17.80 15.78
C ASP A 218 4.71 16.99 16.64
N ASN A 219 4.18 15.89 16.12
CA ASN A 219 3.12 15.08 16.73
C ASN A 219 1.82 15.86 17.02
N ASP A 220 1.58 16.97 16.32
CA ASP A 220 0.40 17.81 16.47
C ASP A 220 -0.59 17.55 15.32
N PRO A 221 -1.78 16.97 15.57
CA PRO A 221 -2.76 16.68 14.52
C PRO A 221 -3.35 17.93 13.85
N LYS A 222 -3.03 19.13 14.34
CA LYS A 222 -3.38 20.40 13.70
C LYS A 222 -2.34 20.87 12.66
N LYS A 223 -1.17 20.22 12.63
CA LYS A 223 -0.11 20.49 11.68
C LYS A 223 -0.21 19.54 10.47
N ARG A 224 0.75 19.63 9.57
CA ARG A 224 0.80 18.84 8.36
C ARG A 224 0.86 17.35 8.69
N LEU A 225 -0.02 16.55 8.08
CA LEU A 225 0.10 15.11 8.05
C LEU A 225 1.25 14.75 7.10
N GLN A 226 2.27 14.09 7.63
CA GLN A 226 3.49 13.73 6.91
C GLN A 226 3.43 12.32 6.34
N MET A 227 2.68 11.44 7.00
CA MET A 227 2.52 10.06 6.58
C MET A 227 1.11 9.59 6.88
N MET A 228 0.47 9.00 5.89
CA MET A 228 -0.79 8.27 6.00
C MET A 228 -0.53 6.78 6.04
N VAL A 229 -1.11 6.07 7.00
CA VAL A 229 -0.88 4.63 7.19
C VAL A 229 -2.20 3.88 7.21
N ASN A 230 -2.37 2.99 6.26
CA ASN A 230 -3.49 2.07 6.13
C ASN A 230 -3.10 0.72 6.75
N TYR A 231 -3.44 0.51 8.02
CA TYR A 231 -3.11 -0.72 8.73
C TYR A 231 -4.32 -1.65 8.78
N ASN A 232 -4.07 -2.95 8.71
CA ASN A 232 -5.09 -3.99 8.65
C ASN A 232 -6.09 -3.83 7.50
N THR A 233 -5.60 -3.28 6.39
CA THR A 233 -6.29 -3.16 5.11
C THR A 233 -5.28 -3.23 3.98
N ASP A 234 -5.78 -3.35 2.75
CA ASP A 234 -4.98 -3.39 1.53
C ASP A 234 -5.78 -2.61 0.47
N VAL A 235 -5.58 -1.29 0.47
CA VAL A 235 -6.30 -0.38 -0.41
C VAL A 235 -5.92 -0.63 -1.87
N SER A 236 -4.63 -0.89 -2.11
CA SER A 236 -4.11 -1.15 -3.45
C SER A 236 -4.69 -2.40 -4.11
N GLN A 237 -5.09 -3.39 -3.36
CA GLN A 237 -5.70 -4.60 -3.89
C GLN A 237 -7.03 -4.30 -4.59
N PHE A 238 -7.79 -3.30 -4.10
CA PHE A 238 -9.03 -2.88 -4.76
C PHE A 238 -8.75 -2.15 -6.07
N TRP A 239 -7.64 -1.43 -6.18
CA TRP A 239 -7.21 -0.83 -7.45
C TRP A 239 -6.72 -1.90 -8.43
N GLU A 240 -5.87 -2.84 -7.95
CA GLU A 240 -5.32 -3.94 -8.78
C GLU A 240 -6.43 -4.79 -9.40
N TRP A 241 -7.43 -5.17 -8.60
CA TRP A 241 -8.50 -6.07 -9.03
C TRP A 241 -9.75 -5.36 -9.53
N SER A 242 -9.66 -4.07 -9.78
CA SER A 242 -10.76 -3.26 -10.31
C SER A 242 -11.23 -3.81 -11.66
N GLY A 243 -12.55 -3.87 -11.83
CA GLY A 243 -13.18 -4.36 -13.05
C GLY A 243 -13.13 -5.87 -13.29
N THR A 244 -12.46 -6.65 -12.42
CA THR A 244 -12.37 -8.11 -12.56
C THR A 244 -13.56 -8.86 -11.98
N GLY A 245 -14.39 -8.21 -11.16
CA GLY A 245 -15.46 -8.82 -10.39
C GLY A 245 -15.00 -9.56 -9.13
N LEU A 246 -13.72 -9.54 -8.79
CA LEU A 246 -13.16 -10.18 -7.57
C LEU A 246 -13.33 -9.32 -6.32
N ARG A 247 -13.60 -8.05 -6.46
CA ARG A 247 -13.90 -7.11 -5.36
C ARG A 247 -15.25 -6.48 -5.59
N ALA A 248 -15.97 -6.21 -4.49
CA ALA A 248 -17.23 -5.47 -4.56
C ALA A 248 -16.99 -4.07 -5.14
N ILE A 249 -17.91 -3.63 -6.00
CA ILE A 249 -17.75 -2.33 -6.67
C ILE A 249 -17.81 -1.17 -5.67
N ASP A 250 -18.61 -1.29 -4.62
CA ASP A 250 -18.73 -0.26 -3.58
C ASP A 250 -17.42 -0.11 -2.82
N ASP A 251 -16.78 -1.21 -2.40
CA ASP A 251 -15.49 -1.19 -1.74
C ASP A 251 -14.39 -0.65 -2.67
N THR A 252 -14.44 -1.02 -3.96
CA THR A 252 -13.50 -0.52 -4.96
C THR A 252 -13.64 1.00 -5.15
N ASN A 253 -14.85 1.51 -5.17
CA ASN A 253 -15.11 2.95 -5.25
C ASN A 253 -14.58 3.69 -4.03
N GLU A 254 -14.78 3.16 -2.81
CA GLU A 254 -14.23 3.77 -1.60
C GLU A 254 -12.69 3.75 -1.60
N ALA A 255 -12.07 2.68 -2.07
CA ALA A 255 -10.61 2.60 -2.22
C ALA A 255 -10.07 3.66 -3.21
N TYR A 256 -10.77 3.91 -4.33
CA TYR A 256 -10.41 4.97 -5.26
C TYR A 256 -10.58 6.36 -4.65
N LYS A 257 -11.66 6.62 -3.91
CA LYS A 257 -11.84 7.88 -3.19
C LYS A 257 -10.69 8.15 -2.22
N LEU A 258 -10.27 7.15 -1.46
CA LEU A 258 -9.11 7.25 -0.57
C LEU A 258 -7.84 7.59 -1.35
N GLY A 259 -7.54 6.85 -2.42
CA GLY A 259 -6.36 7.09 -3.24
C GLY A 259 -6.31 8.49 -3.83
N VAL A 260 -7.42 8.97 -4.37
CA VAL A 260 -7.54 10.34 -4.91
C VAL A 260 -7.33 11.38 -3.80
N ASN A 261 -8.00 11.22 -2.65
CA ASN A 261 -7.86 12.12 -1.52
C ASN A 261 -6.41 12.19 -1.03
N TYR A 262 -5.73 11.06 -0.92
CA TYR A 262 -4.33 11.01 -0.48
C TYR A 262 -3.39 11.75 -1.44
N ILE A 263 -3.59 11.57 -2.76
CA ILE A 263 -2.79 12.24 -3.78
C ILE A 263 -3.02 13.74 -3.72
N ILE A 264 -4.28 14.19 -3.72
CA ILE A 264 -4.60 15.62 -3.67
C ILE A 264 -4.08 16.23 -2.37
N TYR A 265 -4.23 15.54 -1.22
CA TYR A 265 -3.65 16.01 0.04
C TYR A 265 -2.14 16.19 -0.06
N GLY A 266 -1.42 15.17 -0.51
CA GLY A 266 0.05 15.22 -0.62
C GLY A 266 0.57 16.25 -1.62
N MET A 267 -0.26 16.67 -2.60
CA MET A 267 0.08 17.70 -3.58
C MET A 267 -0.23 19.12 -3.10
N THR A 268 -1.07 19.29 -2.08
CA THR A 268 -1.58 20.62 -1.67
C THR A 268 -1.19 21.04 -0.25
N HIS A 269 -0.62 20.14 0.55
CA HIS A 269 -0.20 20.33 1.93
C HIS A 269 1.26 19.92 2.12
#